data_e62f0675468d61fffb96492ba792f2d5
#
_entry.id   e62f0675468d61fffb96492ba792f2d5
#
_cell.length_a   1.000
_cell.length_b   1.000
_cell.length_c   1.000
_cell.angle_alpha   90.00
_cell.angle_beta   90.00
_cell.angle_gamma   90.00
#
_symmetry.space_group_name_H-M   'P 1'
#
loop_
_entity.id
_entity.type
_entity.pdbx_description
1 polymer ?
#
loop_
_entity_poly.entity_id
_entity_poly.type
_entity_poly.pdbx_seq_one_letter_code
_entity_poly.pdbx_strand_id
1 'polypeptide(L)'
;DVEKKRKFVCVDTNDIPEIAVVDPDMMASMPKGLTAATGMDALTHAIEGYITKGHCTISDMFHLEAIKLISENLRGAVQNTPEGREGMALGQYIAGMGFSNVGLGIVHSMAHGLSALYDTPHGVACAILLPVGLEYNKDVAGERYRAVGKAMGVKGIDEMNDAQAADS
;
A
#
# COMPACT_ATOMS: atom_id res chain seq x y z
N ASP A 1 -15.57 14.84 -6.76
CA ASP A 1 -16.32 16.04 -7.18
C ASP A 1 -15.47 16.82 -8.18
N VAL A 2 -15.82 16.69 -9.46
CA VAL A 2 -15.05 17.26 -10.59
C VAL A 2 -15.16 18.81 -10.61
N GLU A 3 -16.33 19.34 -10.30
CA GLU A 3 -16.58 20.79 -10.31
C GLU A 3 -15.75 21.51 -9.24
N LYS A 4 -15.67 20.89 -8.05
CA LYS A 4 -14.92 21.43 -6.92
C LYS A 4 -13.45 20.99 -6.91
N LYS A 5 -13.02 20.20 -7.90
CA LYS A 5 -11.67 19.58 -7.96
C LYS A 5 -11.28 18.95 -6.62
N ARG A 6 -12.18 18.16 -6.07
CA ARG A 6 -12.01 17.55 -4.76
C ARG A 6 -12.18 16.04 -4.84
N LYS A 7 -11.19 15.30 -4.36
CA LYS A 7 -11.23 13.86 -4.12
C LYS A 7 -11.49 13.62 -2.62
N PHE A 8 -12.41 12.72 -2.32
CA PHE A 8 -12.74 12.32 -0.94
C PHE A 8 -13.11 10.84 -0.91
N VAL A 9 -13.00 10.24 0.25
CA VAL A 9 -13.37 8.85 0.49
C VAL A 9 -14.76 8.83 1.13
N CYS A 10 -15.62 7.96 0.64
CA CYS A 10 -16.89 7.63 1.31
C CYS A 10 -16.61 6.47 2.27
N VAL A 11 -16.92 6.67 3.53
CA VAL A 11 -16.72 5.65 4.58
C VAL A 11 -18.01 5.54 5.38
N ASP A 12 -18.67 4.39 5.31
CA ASP A 12 -19.85 4.07 6.09
C ASP A 12 -19.86 2.57 6.43
N THR A 13 -20.32 2.21 7.62
CA THR A 13 -20.42 0.81 8.02
C THR A 13 -21.42 0.02 7.18
N ASN A 14 -22.39 0.68 6.57
CA ASN A 14 -23.34 0.07 5.65
C ASN A 14 -22.75 -0.26 4.27
N ASP A 15 -21.56 0.27 3.95
CA ASP A 15 -20.84 -0.04 2.71
C ASP A 15 -20.00 -1.34 2.82
N ILE A 16 -19.96 -1.96 4.01
CA ILE A 16 -19.22 -3.20 4.22
C ILE A 16 -20.03 -4.37 3.66
N PRO A 17 -19.50 -5.12 2.67
CA PRO A 17 -20.21 -6.27 2.11
C PRO A 17 -20.25 -7.44 3.12
N GLU A 18 -21.35 -8.20 3.11
CA GLU A 18 -21.45 -9.43 3.91
C GLU A 18 -20.47 -10.52 3.43
N ILE A 19 -20.20 -10.54 2.12
CA ILE A 19 -19.29 -11.48 1.47
C ILE A 19 -18.45 -10.72 0.45
N ALA A 20 -17.13 -10.87 0.53
CA ALA A 20 -16.19 -10.38 -0.46
C ALA A 20 -15.59 -11.57 -1.24
N VAL A 21 -15.73 -11.55 -2.57
CA VAL A 21 -15.11 -12.54 -3.46
C VAL A 21 -13.92 -11.91 -4.14
N VAL A 22 -12.74 -12.44 -3.88
CA VAL A 22 -11.47 -11.96 -4.45
C VAL A 22 -11.04 -12.94 -5.53
N ASP A 23 -11.31 -12.57 -6.79
CA ASP A 23 -11.03 -13.40 -7.96
C ASP A 23 -9.89 -12.79 -8.79
N PRO A 24 -8.69 -13.42 -8.83
CA PRO A 24 -7.55 -12.90 -9.59
C PRO A 24 -7.80 -12.87 -11.11
N ASP A 25 -8.68 -13.70 -11.66
CA ASP A 25 -9.00 -13.73 -13.08
C ASP A 25 -9.67 -12.43 -13.54
N MET A 26 -10.41 -11.75 -12.67
CA MET A 26 -11.00 -10.43 -12.94
C MET A 26 -9.95 -9.34 -13.22
N MET A 27 -8.71 -9.55 -12.79
CA MET A 27 -7.60 -8.62 -13.02
C MET A 27 -6.69 -9.03 -14.19
N ALA A 28 -6.91 -10.19 -14.81
CA ALA A 28 -6.02 -10.75 -15.84
C ALA A 28 -5.88 -9.86 -17.09
N SER A 29 -6.89 -9.04 -17.38
CA SER A 29 -6.88 -8.10 -18.51
C SER A 29 -6.26 -6.73 -18.20
N MET A 30 -5.85 -6.46 -16.96
CA MET A 30 -5.26 -5.17 -16.60
C MET A 30 -3.92 -4.93 -17.33
N PRO A 31 -3.75 -3.77 -18.00
CA PRO A 31 -2.48 -3.41 -18.63
C PRO A 31 -1.34 -3.31 -17.60
N LYS A 32 -0.10 -3.59 -18.05
CA LYS A 32 1.11 -3.56 -17.20
C LYS A 32 1.26 -2.26 -16.40
N GLY A 33 1.06 -1.11 -17.04
CA GLY A 33 1.19 0.20 -16.38
C GLY A 33 0.15 0.40 -15.27
N LEU A 34 -1.11 -0.03 -15.50
CA LEU A 34 -2.15 0.03 -14.49
C LEU A 34 -1.85 -0.95 -13.35
N THR A 35 -1.45 -2.18 -13.67
CA THR A 35 -1.05 -3.18 -12.66
C THR A 35 0.08 -2.67 -11.77
N ALA A 36 1.11 -2.05 -12.36
CA ALA A 36 2.22 -1.48 -11.59
C ALA A 36 1.75 -0.33 -10.68
N ALA A 37 0.97 0.60 -11.23
CA ALA A 37 0.48 1.76 -10.49
C ALA A 37 -0.43 1.35 -9.32
N THR A 38 -1.43 0.49 -9.57
CA THR A 38 -2.35 0.04 -8.51
C THR A 38 -1.68 -0.91 -7.51
N GLY A 39 -0.68 -1.67 -7.95
CA GLY A 39 0.13 -2.48 -7.03
C GLY A 39 1.01 -1.65 -6.10
N MET A 40 1.59 -0.55 -6.59
CA MET A 40 2.29 0.40 -5.73
C MET A 40 1.35 1.14 -4.78
N ASP A 41 0.12 1.40 -5.20
CA ASP A 41 -0.94 1.92 -4.33
C ASP A 41 -1.25 0.95 -3.18
N ALA A 42 -1.44 -0.33 -3.50
CA ALA A 42 -1.65 -1.38 -2.49
C ALA A 42 -0.47 -1.50 -1.50
N LEU A 43 0.77 -1.39 -2.00
CA LEU A 43 1.95 -1.35 -1.14
C LEU A 43 1.95 -0.12 -0.23
N THR A 44 1.58 1.04 -0.77
CA THR A 44 1.48 2.29 0.00
C THR A 44 0.41 2.17 1.09
N HIS A 45 -0.75 1.58 0.79
CA HIS A 45 -1.80 1.29 1.77
C HIS A 45 -1.25 0.45 2.93
N ALA A 46 -0.53 -0.63 2.62
CA ALA A 46 0.01 -1.54 3.63
C ALA A 46 1.09 -0.85 4.49
N ILE A 47 2.00 -0.10 3.88
CA ILE A 47 3.06 0.61 4.62
C ILE A 47 2.49 1.74 5.48
N GLU A 48 1.65 2.61 4.93
CA GLU A 48 1.05 3.71 5.69
C GLU A 48 0.13 3.20 6.81
N GLY A 49 -0.68 2.17 6.54
CA GLY A 49 -1.50 1.53 7.56
C GLY A 49 -0.66 0.87 8.67
N TYR A 50 0.54 0.38 8.35
CA TYR A 50 1.46 -0.15 9.35
C TYR A 50 2.05 0.95 10.23
N ILE A 51 2.50 2.08 9.65
CA ILE A 51 3.17 3.16 10.39
C ILE A 51 2.22 4.21 10.97
N THR A 52 0.92 4.13 10.72
CA THR A 52 -0.06 5.10 11.24
C THR A 52 -0.13 5.07 12.77
N LYS A 53 -0.47 6.20 13.38
CA LYS A 53 -0.65 6.30 14.84
C LYS A 53 -1.82 5.46 15.37
N GLY A 54 -2.79 5.14 14.51
CA GLY A 54 -3.95 4.31 14.84
C GLY A 54 -3.69 2.81 14.86
N HIS A 55 -2.46 2.36 14.55
CA HIS A 55 -2.12 0.95 14.43
C HIS A 55 -2.38 0.16 15.72
N CYS A 56 -2.65 -1.13 15.57
CA CYS A 56 -2.76 -2.09 16.66
C CYS A 56 -2.19 -3.45 16.22
N THR A 57 -2.01 -4.36 17.15
CA THR A 57 -1.44 -5.68 16.87
C THR A 57 -2.13 -6.42 15.73
N ILE A 58 -3.48 -6.36 15.66
CA ILE A 58 -4.24 -7.05 14.62
C ILE A 58 -4.00 -6.39 13.25
N SER A 59 -4.04 -5.06 13.17
CA SER A 59 -3.77 -4.35 11.92
C SER A 59 -2.33 -4.53 11.46
N ASP A 60 -1.38 -4.59 12.39
CA ASP A 60 0.04 -4.82 12.09
C ASP A 60 0.27 -6.19 11.44
N MET A 61 -0.43 -7.23 11.90
CA MET A 61 -0.38 -8.57 11.28
C MET A 61 -0.84 -8.53 9.81
N PHE A 62 -1.95 -7.86 9.54
CA PHE A 62 -2.44 -7.71 8.17
C PHE A 62 -1.47 -6.92 7.29
N HIS A 63 -0.97 -5.81 7.77
CA HIS A 63 -0.09 -4.95 6.98
C HIS A 63 1.25 -5.62 6.65
N LEU A 64 1.90 -6.28 7.61
CA LEU A 64 3.17 -6.96 7.36
C LEU A 64 3.00 -8.12 6.37
N GLU A 65 1.93 -8.90 6.48
CA GLU A 65 1.65 -9.96 5.50
C GLU A 65 1.33 -9.37 4.12
N ALA A 66 0.57 -8.28 4.06
CA ALA A 66 0.28 -7.58 2.79
C ALA A 66 1.55 -7.05 2.13
N ILE A 67 2.45 -6.39 2.88
CA ILE A 67 3.74 -5.88 2.38
C ILE A 67 4.55 -7.03 1.77
N LYS A 68 4.65 -8.16 2.46
CA LYS A 68 5.36 -9.34 1.98
C LYS A 68 4.77 -9.86 0.68
N LEU A 69 3.46 -10.15 0.67
CA LEU A 69 2.77 -10.68 -0.51
C LEU A 69 2.89 -9.76 -1.73
N ILE A 70 2.71 -8.46 -1.54
CA ILE A 70 2.81 -7.47 -2.62
C ILE A 70 4.25 -7.41 -3.14
N SER A 71 5.25 -7.36 -2.26
CA SER A 71 6.66 -7.29 -2.65
C SER A 71 7.13 -8.51 -3.43
N GLU A 72 6.66 -9.70 -3.06
CA GLU A 72 6.97 -10.95 -3.74
C GLU A 72 6.29 -11.07 -5.12
N ASN A 73 5.05 -10.53 -5.26
CA ASN A 73 4.18 -10.85 -6.38
C ASN A 73 3.98 -9.73 -7.40
N LEU A 74 4.24 -8.45 -7.04
CA LEU A 74 3.97 -7.32 -7.93
C LEU A 74 4.65 -7.45 -9.29
N ARG A 75 5.94 -7.84 -9.33
CA ARG A 75 6.68 -8.00 -10.58
C ARG A 75 6.08 -9.11 -11.46
N GLY A 76 5.67 -10.23 -10.86
CA GLY A 76 4.96 -11.31 -11.54
C GLY A 76 3.61 -10.87 -12.08
N ALA A 77 2.84 -10.13 -11.31
CA ALA A 77 1.56 -9.57 -11.75
C ALA A 77 1.71 -8.59 -12.92
N VAL A 78 2.74 -7.74 -12.93
CA VAL A 78 3.06 -6.84 -14.06
C VAL A 78 3.41 -7.63 -15.32
N GLN A 79 4.03 -8.81 -15.16
CA GLN A 79 4.29 -9.74 -16.26
C GLN A 79 3.07 -10.59 -16.63
N ASN A 80 1.98 -10.46 -15.88
CA ASN A 80 0.73 -11.20 -16.02
C ASN A 80 0.86 -12.70 -15.76
N THR A 81 1.71 -13.09 -14.79
CA THR A 81 1.75 -14.49 -14.35
C THR A 81 0.56 -14.80 -13.43
N PRO A 82 -0.02 -16.03 -13.52
CA PRO A 82 -1.13 -16.41 -12.64
C PRO A 82 -0.80 -16.28 -11.16
N GLU A 83 0.37 -16.73 -10.74
CA GLU A 83 0.83 -16.67 -9.35
C GLU A 83 0.98 -15.22 -8.87
N GLY A 84 1.53 -14.34 -9.73
CA GLY A 84 1.66 -12.92 -9.44
C GLY A 84 0.29 -12.25 -9.29
N ARG A 85 -0.68 -12.59 -10.13
CA ARG A 85 -2.07 -12.08 -10.03
C ARG A 85 -2.74 -12.55 -8.75
N GLU A 86 -2.63 -13.84 -8.42
CA GLU A 86 -3.19 -14.41 -7.18
C GLU A 86 -2.58 -13.76 -5.94
N GLY A 87 -1.24 -13.66 -5.87
CA GLY A 87 -0.56 -13.03 -4.74
C GLY A 87 -0.92 -11.55 -4.59
N MET A 88 -1.07 -10.80 -5.69
CA MET A 88 -1.52 -9.41 -5.64
C MET A 88 -2.98 -9.27 -5.24
N ALA A 89 -3.87 -10.16 -5.71
CA ALA A 89 -5.28 -10.18 -5.32
C ALA A 89 -5.43 -10.35 -3.81
N LEU A 90 -4.69 -11.29 -3.24
CA LEU A 90 -4.69 -11.54 -1.80
C LEU A 90 -4.01 -10.39 -1.03
N GLY A 91 -2.83 -9.95 -1.47
CA GLY A 91 -2.06 -8.91 -0.77
C GLY A 91 -2.81 -7.58 -0.65
N GLN A 92 -3.44 -7.10 -1.75
CA GLN A 92 -4.22 -5.87 -1.71
C GLN A 92 -5.47 -5.99 -0.82
N TYR A 93 -6.11 -7.16 -0.81
CA TYR A 93 -7.29 -7.40 0.02
C TYR A 93 -6.92 -7.39 1.52
N ILE A 94 -5.83 -8.05 1.90
CA ILE A 94 -5.32 -8.04 3.27
C ILE A 94 -4.92 -6.62 3.69
N ALA A 95 -4.26 -5.84 2.80
CA ALA A 95 -3.97 -4.43 3.05
C ALA A 95 -5.26 -3.65 3.34
N GLY A 96 -6.32 -3.89 2.56
CA GLY A 96 -7.64 -3.28 2.74
C GLY A 96 -8.25 -3.58 4.11
N MET A 97 -8.19 -4.84 4.56
CA MET A 97 -8.65 -5.23 5.90
C MET A 97 -7.88 -4.50 7.01
N GLY A 98 -6.59 -4.24 6.81
CA GLY A 98 -5.76 -3.52 7.77
C GLY A 98 -6.11 -2.03 7.84
N PHE A 99 -5.87 -1.29 6.75
CA PHE A 99 -5.95 0.17 6.77
C PHE A 99 -7.37 0.72 6.97
N SER A 100 -8.41 -0.04 6.59
CA SER A 100 -9.81 0.38 6.81
C SER A 100 -10.15 0.60 8.29
N ASN A 101 -9.39 0.00 9.19
CA ASN A 101 -9.61 0.12 10.63
C ASN A 101 -8.71 1.19 11.30
N VAL A 102 -7.58 1.57 10.68
CA VAL A 102 -6.57 2.40 11.34
C VAL A 102 -6.21 3.67 10.56
N GLY A 103 -6.68 3.78 9.33
CA GLY A 103 -6.41 4.91 8.45
C GLY A 103 -5.04 4.82 7.76
N LEU A 104 -4.73 5.88 7.02
CA LEU A 104 -3.52 6.04 6.20
C LEU A 104 -2.70 7.25 6.69
N GLY A 105 -1.77 7.73 5.88
CA GLY A 105 -0.83 8.78 6.25
C GLY A 105 -0.74 9.93 5.25
N ILE A 106 0.43 10.57 5.26
CA ILE A 106 0.71 11.79 4.49
C ILE A 106 0.79 11.52 2.98
N VAL A 107 1.22 10.32 2.57
CA VAL A 107 1.36 9.96 1.15
C VAL A 107 0.00 10.00 0.47
N HIS A 108 -0.99 9.31 1.03
CA HIS A 108 -2.36 9.32 0.49
C HIS A 108 -2.99 10.71 0.56
N SER A 109 -2.74 11.47 1.62
CA SER A 109 -3.24 12.85 1.74
C SER A 109 -2.73 13.74 0.60
N MET A 110 -1.45 13.65 0.26
CA MET A 110 -0.85 14.39 -0.87
C MET A 110 -1.30 13.83 -2.22
N ALA A 111 -1.37 12.50 -2.37
CA ALA A 111 -1.79 11.85 -3.61
C ALA A 111 -3.22 12.20 -4.01
N HIS A 112 -4.13 12.35 -3.05
CA HIS A 112 -5.49 12.83 -3.30
C HIS A 112 -5.50 14.26 -3.88
N GLY A 113 -4.65 15.15 -3.36
CA GLY A 113 -4.49 16.51 -3.88
C GLY A 113 -3.99 16.52 -5.33
N LEU A 114 -2.94 15.73 -5.64
CA LEU A 114 -2.42 15.59 -7.00
C LEU A 114 -3.47 15.03 -7.97
N SER A 115 -4.21 14.01 -7.55
CA SER A 115 -5.27 13.43 -8.37
C SER A 115 -6.41 14.41 -8.63
N ALA A 116 -6.80 15.20 -7.62
CA ALA A 116 -7.93 16.12 -7.74
C ALA A 116 -7.62 17.36 -8.58
N LEU A 117 -6.39 17.88 -8.49
CA LEU A 117 -6.00 19.15 -9.12
C LEU A 117 -5.38 18.96 -10.51
N TYR A 118 -4.66 17.86 -10.71
CA TYR A 118 -3.82 17.64 -11.88
C TYR A 118 -4.18 16.37 -12.67
N ASP A 119 -5.26 15.67 -12.27
CA ASP A 119 -5.68 14.41 -12.91
C ASP A 119 -4.59 13.31 -12.88
N THR A 120 -3.66 13.40 -11.94
CA THR A 120 -2.60 12.41 -11.82
C THR A 120 -3.22 11.06 -11.43
N PRO A 121 -2.93 9.97 -12.14
CA PRO A 121 -3.40 8.64 -11.75
C PRO A 121 -2.97 8.31 -10.33
N HIS A 122 -3.92 7.88 -9.50
CA HIS A 122 -3.72 7.77 -8.05
C HIS A 122 -2.53 6.92 -7.65
N GLY A 123 -2.42 5.70 -8.20
CA GLY A 123 -1.31 4.80 -7.88
C GLY A 123 0.06 5.33 -8.35
N VAL A 124 0.09 6.14 -9.42
CA VAL A 124 1.31 6.85 -9.85
C VAL A 124 1.69 7.93 -8.83
N ALA A 125 0.71 8.71 -8.36
CA ALA A 125 0.94 9.70 -7.31
C ALA A 125 1.45 9.05 -6.02
N CYS A 126 0.85 7.94 -5.59
CA CYS A 126 1.31 7.17 -4.43
C CYS A 126 2.74 6.65 -4.61
N ALA A 127 3.07 6.08 -5.78
CA ALA A 127 4.41 5.56 -6.06
C ALA A 127 5.49 6.66 -6.01
N ILE A 128 5.20 7.86 -6.54
CA ILE A 128 6.14 8.99 -6.52
C ILE A 128 6.30 9.55 -5.10
N LEU A 129 5.22 9.63 -4.36
CA LEU A 129 5.20 10.26 -3.04
C LEU A 129 5.62 9.32 -1.90
N LEU A 130 5.56 8.00 -2.10
CA LEU A 130 5.90 7.03 -1.05
C LEU A 130 7.30 7.26 -0.45
N PRO A 131 8.39 7.31 -1.24
CA PRO A 131 9.71 7.54 -0.67
C PRO A 131 9.83 8.90 0.04
N VAL A 132 9.15 9.93 -0.46
CA VAL A 132 9.13 11.26 0.16
C VAL A 132 8.42 11.23 1.52
N GLY A 133 7.28 10.53 1.60
CA GLY A 133 6.52 10.38 2.85
C GLY A 133 7.24 9.52 3.87
N LEU A 134 7.96 8.48 3.42
CA LEU A 134 8.78 7.65 4.29
C LEU A 134 9.96 8.43 4.87
N GLU A 135 10.67 9.20 4.05
CA GLU A 135 11.74 10.08 4.52
C GLU A 135 11.24 11.11 5.54
N TYR A 136 10.08 11.73 5.28
CA TYR A 136 9.47 12.68 6.21
C TYR A 136 9.15 12.06 7.59
N ASN A 137 8.72 10.79 7.61
CA ASN A 137 8.34 10.09 8.84
C ASN A 137 9.52 9.34 9.51
N LYS A 138 10.70 9.35 8.93
CA LYS A 138 11.85 8.53 9.31
C LYS A 138 12.21 8.65 10.80
N ASP A 139 12.27 9.88 11.31
CA ASP A 139 12.68 10.12 12.69
C ASP A 139 11.69 9.58 13.74
N VAL A 140 10.42 9.40 13.36
CA VAL A 140 9.37 8.97 14.28
C VAL A 140 8.89 7.53 14.05
N ALA A 141 9.20 6.95 12.89
CA ALA A 141 8.76 5.60 12.50
C ALA A 141 9.93 4.64 12.21
N GLY A 142 11.18 5.05 12.46
CA GLY A 142 12.38 4.32 12.06
C GLY A 142 12.42 2.87 12.52
N GLU A 143 12.04 2.58 13.77
CA GLU A 143 11.96 1.20 14.28
C GLU A 143 10.97 0.34 13.49
N ARG A 144 9.84 0.91 13.05
CA ARG A 144 8.84 0.20 12.27
C ARG A 144 9.30 -0.07 10.83
N TYR A 145 10.18 0.76 10.29
CA TYR A 145 10.74 0.56 8.94
C TYR A 145 11.60 -0.71 8.85
N ARG A 146 12.26 -1.12 9.94
CA ARG A 146 12.94 -2.41 9.98
C ARG A 146 11.97 -3.57 9.68
N ALA A 147 10.78 -3.56 10.29
CA ALA A 147 9.78 -4.59 10.05
C ALA A 147 9.22 -4.53 8.62
N VAL A 148 9.05 -3.32 8.07
CA VAL A 148 8.68 -3.11 6.65
C VAL A 148 9.75 -3.69 5.73
N GLY A 149 11.02 -3.31 5.90
CA GLY A 149 12.13 -3.80 5.10
C GLY A 149 12.29 -5.33 5.18
N LYS A 150 12.08 -5.91 6.37
CA LYS A 150 12.06 -7.36 6.57
C LYS A 150 10.93 -8.03 5.80
N ALA A 151 9.72 -7.49 5.85
CA ALA A 151 8.58 -7.99 5.11
C ALA A 151 8.78 -7.86 3.58
N MET A 152 9.46 -6.81 3.12
CA MET A 152 9.86 -6.61 1.72
C MET A 152 11.00 -7.53 1.26
N GLY A 153 11.66 -8.25 2.17
CA GLY A 153 12.78 -9.14 1.87
C GLY A 153 14.12 -8.42 1.65
N VAL A 154 14.32 -7.25 2.27
CA VAL A 154 15.59 -6.52 2.23
C VAL A 154 16.69 -7.37 2.89
N LYS A 155 17.75 -7.65 2.14
CA LYS A 155 18.86 -8.50 2.61
C LYS A 155 19.69 -7.77 3.67
N GLY A 156 20.06 -8.49 4.72
CA GLY A 156 20.92 -7.95 5.79
C GLY A 156 20.23 -6.99 6.74
N ILE A 157 18.90 -6.81 6.63
CA ILE A 157 18.12 -5.88 7.45
C ILE A 157 18.26 -6.13 8.97
N ASP A 158 18.43 -7.40 9.37
CA ASP A 158 18.56 -7.78 10.78
C ASP A 158 19.94 -7.36 11.37
N GLU A 159 20.94 -7.10 10.53
CA GLU A 159 22.30 -6.66 10.92
C GLU A 159 22.42 -5.11 10.95
N MET A 160 21.44 -4.39 10.41
CA MET A 160 21.42 -2.94 10.34
C MET A 160 20.94 -2.32 11.67
N ASN A 161 21.40 -1.13 12.02
CA ASN A 161 20.74 -0.32 13.05
C ASN A 161 19.46 0.32 12.48
N ASP A 162 18.63 0.96 13.33
CA ASP A 162 17.33 1.48 12.90
C ASP A 162 17.44 2.58 11.84
N ALA A 163 18.46 3.42 11.92
CA ALA A 163 18.70 4.44 10.90
C ALA A 163 19.09 3.81 9.55
N GLN A 164 19.98 2.83 9.55
CA GLN A 164 20.37 2.09 8.35
C GLN A 164 19.17 1.30 7.76
N ALA A 165 18.36 0.69 8.62
CA ALA A 165 17.17 -0.02 8.19
C ALA A 165 16.12 0.92 7.58
N ALA A 166 16.04 2.15 8.04
CA ALA A 166 15.15 3.17 7.48
C ALA A 166 15.67 3.77 6.17
N ASP A 167 16.98 3.68 5.89
CA ASP A 167 17.62 4.14 4.66
C ASP A 167 17.67 3.07 3.56
N SER A 168 17.42 1.80 3.88
CA SER A 168 17.53 0.66 2.96
C SER A 168 16.25 0.44 2.13
#